data_8142c1a747ae0226731bfd068d716a1b
#
_entry.id   8142c1a747ae0226731bfd068d716a1b
#
_cell.length_a   1.000
_cell.length_b   1.000
_cell.length_c   1.000
_cell.angle_alpha   90.00
_cell.angle_beta   90.00
_cell.angle_gamma   90.00
#
_symmetry.space_group_name_H-M   'P 1'
#
loop_
_entity.id
_entity.type
_entity.pdbx_description
1 polymer ?
#
loop_
_entity_poly.entity_id
_entity_poly.type
_entity_poly.pdbx_seq_one_letter_code
_entity_poly.pdbx_strand_id
1 'polypeptide(L)'
;MKIEQAVRERLEQVIDPETGVDVMRMRLIEDLQVDDETGCVRYRFRPSSPLCPLAVHLALGIRDAVAAVPGVTEQEIEVVGYVGAQDLSALLKEPV
;
A
#
# COMPACT_ATOMS: atom_id res chain seq x y z
N MET A 1 5.92 -0.71 20.44
CA MET A 1 6.32 -0.38 19.07
C MET A 1 5.20 0.40 18.39
N LYS A 2 5.55 1.46 17.70
CA LYS A 2 4.54 2.25 16.98
C LYS A 2 4.03 1.48 15.77
N ILE A 3 2.75 1.64 15.49
CA ILE A 3 2.12 1.00 14.33
C ILE A 3 2.80 1.41 13.04
N GLU A 4 3.18 2.68 12.90
CA GLU A 4 3.88 3.17 11.71
C GLU A 4 5.15 2.38 11.41
N GLN A 5 5.96 2.12 12.41
CA GLN A 5 7.19 1.35 12.23
C GLN A 5 6.90 -0.07 11.76
N ALA A 6 5.90 -0.72 12.37
CA ALA A 6 5.50 -2.07 11.97
C ALA A 6 4.96 -2.11 10.54
N VAL A 7 4.20 -1.09 10.14
CA VAL A 7 3.69 -0.95 8.77
C VAL A 7 4.85 -0.81 7.78
N ARG A 8 5.82 0.05 8.09
CA ARG A 8 7.00 0.24 7.22
C ARG A 8 7.80 -1.05 7.07
N GLU A 9 8.00 -1.77 8.16
CA GLU A 9 8.74 -3.04 8.13
C GLU A 9 8.01 -4.08 7.27
N ARG A 10 6.69 -4.14 7.34
CA ARG A 10 5.90 -5.03 6.49
C ARG A 10 5.98 -4.65 5.02
N LEU A 11 5.91 -3.36 4.72
CA LEU A 11 5.99 -2.87 3.33
C LEU A 11 7.36 -3.13 2.72
N GLU A 12 8.42 -3.14 3.52
CA GLU A 12 9.76 -3.50 3.06
C GLU A 12 9.86 -4.97 2.62
N GLN A 13 8.90 -5.80 2.99
CA GLN A 13 8.84 -7.20 2.57
C GLN A 13 7.97 -7.43 1.33
N VAL A 14 7.26 -6.40 0.88
CA VAL A 14 6.46 -6.47 -0.35
C VAL A 14 7.39 -6.16 -1.53
N ILE A 15 7.69 -7.16 -2.31
CA ILE A 15 8.68 -7.08 -3.39
C ILE A 15 7.99 -6.98 -4.74
N ASP A 16 8.39 -6.00 -5.55
CA ASP A 16 7.93 -5.88 -6.93
C ASP A 16 8.57 -7.02 -7.74
N PRO A 17 7.76 -7.92 -8.35
CA PRO A 17 8.31 -9.04 -9.09
C PRO A 17 9.06 -8.65 -10.36
N GLU A 18 8.83 -7.45 -10.89
CA GLU A 18 9.55 -6.98 -12.09
C GLU A 18 10.98 -6.54 -11.79
N THR A 19 11.18 -5.92 -10.62
CA THR A 19 12.48 -5.33 -10.27
C THR A 19 13.21 -6.09 -9.18
N GLY A 20 12.50 -6.91 -8.39
CA GLY A 20 13.06 -7.57 -7.22
C GLY A 20 13.37 -6.63 -6.07
N VAL A 21 12.83 -5.41 -6.10
CA VAL A 21 13.04 -4.38 -5.07
C VAL A 21 11.74 -4.15 -4.31
N ASP A 22 11.84 -3.86 -3.01
CA ASP A 22 10.67 -3.61 -2.18
C ASP A 22 9.98 -2.29 -2.51
N VAL A 23 8.68 -2.21 -2.22
CA VAL A 23 7.85 -1.06 -2.59
C VAL A 23 8.26 0.23 -1.88
N MET A 24 8.82 0.14 -0.67
CA MET A 24 9.29 1.33 0.04
C MET A 24 10.54 1.91 -0.61
N ARG A 25 11.46 1.05 -1.02
CA ARG A 25 12.69 1.47 -1.70
C ARG A 25 12.41 2.06 -3.06
N MET A 26 11.41 1.55 -3.76
CA MET A 26 10.99 2.07 -5.06
C MET A 26 10.18 3.36 -4.95
N ARG A 27 9.83 3.76 -3.73
CA ARG A 27 9.00 4.94 -3.45
C ARG A 27 7.61 4.85 -4.10
N LEU A 28 7.07 3.64 -4.13
CA LEU A 28 5.71 3.43 -4.63
C LEU A 28 4.65 3.83 -3.60
N ILE A 29 5.04 3.94 -2.33
CA ILE A 29 4.17 4.38 -1.24
C ILE A 29 4.53 5.82 -0.89
N GLU A 30 3.56 6.73 -1.00
CA GLU A 30 3.73 8.15 -0.72
C GLU A 30 2.79 8.59 0.41
N ASP A 31 3.19 9.61 1.14
CA ASP A 31 2.37 10.27 2.17
C ASP A 31 1.81 9.28 3.22
N LEU A 32 2.63 8.35 3.65
CA LEU A 32 2.24 7.38 4.67
C LEU A 32 1.95 8.09 5.99
N GLN A 33 0.72 7.97 6.46
CA GLN A 33 0.26 8.53 7.73
C GLN A 33 -0.40 7.43 8.54
N VAL A 34 -0.03 7.31 9.79
CA VAL A 34 -0.56 6.30 10.70
C VAL A 34 -1.05 6.98 11.96
N ASP A 35 -2.32 6.70 12.33
CA ASP A 35 -2.88 7.12 13.59
C ASP A 35 -2.77 5.95 14.57
N ASP A 36 -1.86 6.09 15.55
CA ASP A 36 -1.64 5.04 16.55
C ASP A 36 -2.82 4.85 17.50
N GLU A 37 -3.66 5.87 17.65
CA GLU A 37 -4.82 5.78 18.56
C GLU A 37 -5.96 4.98 17.94
N THR A 38 -6.26 5.23 16.68
CA THR A 38 -7.38 4.57 15.99
C THR A 38 -6.96 3.35 15.19
N GLY A 39 -5.67 3.26 14.82
CA GLY A 39 -5.18 2.21 13.95
C GLY A 39 -5.46 2.46 12.47
N CYS A 40 -5.82 3.70 12.11
CA CYS A 40 -6.06 4.07 10.73
C CYS A 40 -4.74 4.34 10.00
N VAL A 41 -4.58 3.75 8.82
CA VAL A 41 -3.41 3.94 7.98
C VAL A 41 -3.85 4.57 6.66
N ARG A 42 -3.18 5.65 6.27
CA ARG A 42 -3.44 6.36 5.02
C ARG A 42 -2.18 6.43 4.20
N TYR A 43 -2.28 6.16 2.93
CA TYR A 43 -1.16 6.31 2.02
C TYR A 43 -1.62 6.39 0.57
N ARG A 44 -0.69 6.82 -0.29
CA ARG A 44 -0.89 6.82 -1.74
C ARG A 44 0.01 5.77 -2.36
N PHE A 45 -0.56 5.01 -3.28
CA PHE A 45 0.19 4.04 -4.07
C PHE A 45 0.37 4.58 -5.49
N ARG A 46 1.63 4.74 -5.88
CA ARG A 46 1.99 5.18 -7.23
C ARG A 46 2.73 4.05 -7.92
N PRO A 47 2.11 3.31 -8.85
CA PRO A 47 2.81 2.29 -9.63
C PRO A 47 4.01 2.86 -10.39
N SER A 48 5.00 2.04 -10.66
CA SER A 48 6.22 2.46 -11.37
C SER A 48 5.94 2.90 -12.81
N SER A 49 4.80 2.49 -13.36
CA SER A 49 4.35 2.89 -14.70
C SER A 49 2.84 3.10 -14.70
N PRO A 50 2.31 4.10 -15.43
CA PRO A 50 0.86 4.29 -15.54
C PRO A 50 0.15 3.12 -16.21
N LEU A 51 0.86 2.25 -16.89
CA LEU A 51 0.33 1.05 -17.56
C LEU A 51 0.85 -0.24 -16.93
N CYS A 52 1.31 -0.19 -15.69
CA CYS A 52 1.90 -1.36 -15.01
C CYS A 52 0.89 -2.53 -14.95
N PRO A 53 1.17 -3.67 -15.61
CA PRO A 53 0.23 -4.80 -15.63
C PRO A 53 0.11 -5.48 -14.25
N LEU A 54 1.07 -5.26 -13.36
CA LEU A 54 1.09 -5.85 -12.03
C LEU A 54 0.59 -4.89 -10.95
N ALA A 55 0.10 -3.69 -11.32
CA ALA A 55 -0.32 -2.68 -10.35
C ALA A 55 -1.43 -3.21 -9.43
N VAL A 56 -2.43 -3.89 -9.96
CA VAL A 56 -3.54 -4.44 -9.15
C VAL A 56 -3.03 -5.48 -8.18
N HIS A 57 -2.23 -6.42 -8.67
CA HIS A 57 -1.66 -7.49 -7.84
C HIS A 57 -0.78 -6.91 -6.73
N LEU A 58 0.07 -5.95 -7.07
CA LEU A 58 0.97 -5.33 -6.12
C LEU A 58 0.20 -4.51 -5.07
N ALA A 59 -0.82 -3.76 -5.49
CA ALA A 59 -1.66 -2.99 -4.58
C ALA A 59 -2.39 -3.88 -3.57
N LEU A 60 -2.93 -5.00 -4.02
CA LEU A 60 -3.59 -5.97 -3.14
C LEU A 60 -2.60 -6.56 -2.14
N GLY A 61 -1.38 -6.88 -2.58
CA GLY A 61 -0.32 -7.38 -1.70
C GLY A 61 0.07 -6.36 -0.64
N ILE A 62 0.16 -5.09 -1.01
CA ILE A 62 0.44 -3.99 -0.07
C ILE A 62 -0.68 -3.88 0.96
N ARG A 63 -1.93 -3.88 0.52
CA ARG A 63 -3.10 -3.81 1.40
C ARG A 63 -3.10 -4.95 2.41
N ASP A 64 -2.85 -6.16 1.94
CA ASP A 64 -2.85 -7.35 2.80
C ASP A 64 -1.69 -7.31 3.80
N ALA A 65 -0.52 -6.86 3.38
CA ALA A 65 0.63 -6.72 4.26
C ALA A 65 0.35 -5.73 5.40
N VAL A 66 -0.26 -4.59 5.08
CA VAL A 66 -0.61 -3.58 6.09
C VAL A 66 -1.71 -4.12 7.01
N ALA A 67 -2.70 -4.80 6.46
CA ALA A 67 -3.80 -5.37 7.25
C ALA A 67 -3.31 -6.43 8.25
N ALA A 68 -2.20 -7.08 7.97
CA ALA A 68 -1.61 -8.09 8.86
C ALA A 68 -0.89 -7.48 10.07
N VAL A 69 -0.66 -6.17 10.07
CA VAL A 69 0.02 -5.50 11.19
C VAL A 69 -0.93 -5.39 12.38
N PRO A 70 -0.52 -5.88 13.58
CA PRO A 70 -1.34 -5.72 14.78
C PRO A 70 -1.61 -4.26 15.09
N GLY A 71 -2.86 -3.93 15.38
CA GLY A 71 -3.29 -2.57 15.70
C GLY A 71 -3.86 -1.80 14.51
N VAL A 72 -3.67 -2.27 13.28
CA VAL A 72 -4.28 -1.65 12.11
C VAL A 72 -5.76 -2.07 12.03
N THR A 73 -6.65 -1.09 12.07
CA THR A 73 -8.09 -1.32 12.03
C THR A 73 -8.71 -0.89 10.71
N GLU A 74 -8.10 0.09 10.03
CA GLU A 74 -8.64 0.65 8.81
C GLU A 74 -7.52 1.15 7.92
N GLN A 75 -7.74 1.10 6.61
CA GLN A 75 -6.78 1.63 5.63
C GLN A 75 -7.51 2.54 4.64
N GLU A 76 -6.87 3.65 4.30
CA GLU A 76 -7.28 4.51 3.21
C GLU A 76 -6.16 4.54 2.18
N ILE A 77 -6.41 4.00 1.00
CA ILE A 77 -5.42 3.87 -0.06
C ILE A 77 -5.90 4.65 -1.28
N GLU A 78 -5.08 5.60 -1.73
CA GLU A 78 -5.35 6.34 -2.96
C GLU A 78 -4.34 5.91 -4.01
N VAL A 79 -4.82 5.44 -5.16
CA VAL A 79 -3.95 5.10 -6.28
C VAL A 79 -3.79 6.33 -7.17
N VAL A 80 -2.55 6.69 -7.48
CA VAL A 80 -2.22 7.86 -8.28
C VAL A 80 -1.26 7.49 -9.40
N GLY A 81 -1.28 8.27 -10.49
CA GLY A 81 -0.35 8.03 -11.60
C GLY A 81 -0.57 6.72 -12.35
N TYR A 82 -1.80 6.20 -12.36
CA TYR A 82 -2.15 4.95 -13.01
C TYR A 82 -3.41 5.13 -13.84
N VAL A 83 -3.47 4.48 -15.02
CA VAL A 83 -4.61 4.64 -15.96
C VAL A 83 -5.94 4.24 -15.33
N GLY A 84 -5.97 3.14 -14.58
CA GLY A 84 -7.18 2.67 -13.90
C GLY A 84 -7.25 3.08 -12.43
N ALA A 85 -6.67 4.23 -12.05
CA ALA A 85 -6.53 4.63 -10.64
C ALA A 85 -7.85 4.67 -9.88
N GLN A 86 -8.91 5.20 -10.48
CA GLN A 86 -10.22 5.30 -9.81
C GLN A 86 -10.82 3.91 -9.56
N ASP A 87 -10.77 3.04 -10.54
CA ASP A 87 -11.30 1.69 -10.43
C ASP A 87 -10.51 0.88 -9.41
N LEU A 88 -9.19 1.00 -9.42
CA LEU A 88 -8.34 0.30 -8.47
C LEU A 88 -8.53 0.83 -7.04
N SER A 89 -8.65 2.15 -6.88
CA SER A 89 -8.91 2.74 -5.57
C SER A 89 -10.23 2.23 -4.98
N ALA A 90 -11.27 2.12 -5.82
CA ALA A 90 -12.56 1.59 -5.40
C ALA A 90 -12.46 0.11 -4.97
N LEU A 91 -11.70 -0.69 -5.73
CA LEU A 91 -11.46 -2.09 -5.39
C LEU A 91 -10.76 -2.25 -4.04
N LEU A 92 -9.79 -1.39 -3.75
CA LEU A 92 -9.02 -1.45 -2.51
C LEU A 92 -9.82 -1.04 -1.27
N LYS A 93 -10.95 -0.34 -1.46
CA LYS A 93 -11.85 0.04 -0.36
C LYS A 93 -12.78 -1.08 0.06
N GLU A 94 -12.93 -2.12 -0.76
CA GLU A 94 -13.79 -3.24 -0.42
C GLU A 94 -13.15 -4.10 0.67
N PRO A 95 -13.96 -4.63 1.61
CA PRO A 95 -13.44 -5.53 2.65
C PRO A 95 -12.86 -6.80 2.02
N VAL A 96 -11.79 -7.25 2.60
CA VAL A 96 -11.16 -8.51 2.17
C VAL A 96 -11.95 -9.70 2.64
#